data_fe41ce15ce20e81ea840d2f630481c55
#
_entry.id   fe41ce15ce20e81ea840d2f630481c55
#
_cell.length_a   1.000
_cell.length_b   1.000
_cell.length_c   1.000
_cell.angle_alpha   90.00
_cell.angle_beta   90.00
_cell.angle_gamma   90.00
#
_symmetry.space_group_name_H-M   'P 1'
#
loop_
_entity.id
_entity.type
_entity.pdbx_description
1 polymer ?
#
loop_
_entity_poly.entity_id
_entity_poly.type
_entity_poly.pdbx_seq_one_letter_code
_entity_poly.pdbx_strand_id
1 'polypeptide(L)'
;MNRTLPVAATLLLILACAFPSPPADLGPAPLAPATASLPAPPSNTPGLLSSTALAPSDFTYLGAFRLPGGDEPPRTFAYGGNAMTFNPDGDPAADGFPGSLFLTGHDRVAYGGVPDGDQVAEISIPVPIISRNLADLNTAGFIQDFANVTAGHFTDLEEIPKVGLLYLNRPETGPKLHIAWGQHLQPQEIPSHGWFNPTLTDPDFQGTWFIGNQNLYSTTAYLFEIPSAWADAYTGGRPIATGRMRDGGQGGMGPTLFAYRPWNADGSPPPSGARLEEAPLLLYENAYNTEEIVRAMNGYQHPDAWEGGAWITSPSGKQAVLFAGTKSNGEKYWYGYINPDGPNLACVDSNVHDFPTCRTADGGVCPPEDFAGCCNEEAGTCASLRGWWSTRFDAQFILFDPNQLAQVALGQLEPWQPQPYALLDIDDVLYLAPPEWDLVELGWGDQRRNRIGDVSYDRANGLLYVLELYADGGKPVVHVWRVR
;
A
#
# COMPACT_ATOMS: atom_id res chain seq x y z
N MET A 1 30.91 -52.79 21.50
CA MET A 1 29.50 -52.96 21.11
C MET A 1 29.12 -51.71 20.31
N ASN A 2 29.26 -51.79 19.00
CA ASN A 2 28.92 -50.73 18.08
C ASN A 2 27.42 -50.75 17.81
N ARG A 3 26.75 -49.62 17.98
CA ARG A 3 25.43 -49.37 17.41
C ARG A 3 25.50 -48.19 16.43
N THR A 4 25.43 -48.56 15.18
CA THR A 4 25.23 -47.66 14.04
C THR A 4 23.74 -47.25 14.02
N LEU A 5 23.47 -45.96 13.99
CA LEU A 5 22.16 -45.37 13.67
C LEU A 5 22.05 -45.12 12.17
N PRO A 6 20.93 -45.40 11.53
CA PRO A 6 20.75 -45.11 10.10
C PRO A 6 20.45 -43.62 9.89
N VAL A 7 21.13 -43.06 8.91
CA VAL A 7 20.87 -41.76 8.34
C VAL A 7 19.62 -41.87 7.49
N ALA A 8 18.55 -41.20 7.85
CA ALA A 8 17.38 -41.06 7.00
C ALA A 8 17.67 -39.95 5.99
N ALA A 9 17.78 -40.35 4.73
CA ALA A 9 17.85 -39.42 3.60
C ALA A 9 16.44 -38.85 3.34
N THR A 10 16.24 -37.58 3.63
CA THR A 10 15.03 -36.87 3.24
C THR A 10 15.12 -36.52 1.77
N LEU A 11 14.28 -37.18 0.96
CA LEU A 11 14.13 -36.90 -0.45
C LEU A 11 13.33 -35.61 -0.62
N LEU A 12 13.98 -34.54 -1.03
CA LEU A 12 13.29 -33.33 -1.49
C LEU A 12 12.61 -33.63 -2.82
N LEU A 13 11.28 -33.72 -2.81
CA LEU A 13 10.49 -33.71 -4.04
C LEU A 13 10.46 -32.26 -4.57
N ILE A 14 11.20 -32.02 -5.64
CA ILE A 14 11.02 -30.83 -6.46
C ILE A 14 9.73 -31.03 -7.25
N LEU A 15 8.66 -30.38 -6.88
CA LEU A 15 7.45 -30.30 -7.68
C LEU A 15 7.74 -29.33 -8.85
N ALA A 16 8.07 -29.91 -10.01
CA ALA A 16 8.05 -29.18 -11.26
C ALA A 16 6.57 -28.89 -11.62
N CYS A 17 6.16 -27.64 -11.60
CA CYS A 17 4.88 -27.23 -12.15
C CYS A 17 4.88 -27.48 -13.67
N ALA A 18 4.26 -28.58 -14.09
CA ALA A 18 3.94 -28.80 -15.48
C ALA A 18 2.69 -28.02 -15.86
N PHE A 19 2.85 -27.01 -16.70
CA PHE A 19 1.73 -26.31 -17.31
C PHE A 19 1.04 -27.22 -18.33
N PRO A 20 -0.29 -27.25 -18.41
CA PRO A 20 -0.98 -27.98 -19.45
C PRO A 20 -0.76 -27.28 -20.80
N SER A 21 -0.40 -28.10 -21.81
CA SER A 21 -0.26 -27.65 -23.18
C SER A 21 -1.58 -27.12 -23.75
N PRO A 22 -1.56 -26.10 -24.59
CA PRO A 22 -2.77 -25.57 -25.22
C PRO A 22 -3.33 -26.60 -26.24
N PRO A 23 -4.65 -26.60 -26.47
CA PRO A 23 -5.27 -27.48 -27.44
C PRO A 23 -4.91 -27.08 -28.88
N ALA A 24 -4.83 -28.07 -29.73
CA ALA A 24 -4.39 -27.97 -31.09
C ALA A 24 -5.27 -27.08 -31.98
N ASP A 25 -4.56 -26.37 -32.80
CA ASP A 25 -4.85 -25.69 -34.05
C ASP A 25 -6.25 -25.89 -34.68
N LEU A 26 -7.06 -24.83 -34.69
CA LEU A 26 -8.15 -24.65 -35.66
C LEU A 26 -7.69 -23.55 -36.62
N GLY A 27 -7.46 -23.93 -37.84
CA GLY A 27 -6.95 -23.06 -38.89
C GLY A 27 -7.77 -21.79 -39.14
N PRO A 28 -7.15 -20.76 -39.73
CA PRO A 28 -7.74 -19.42 -39.81
C PRO A 28 -8.85 -19.36 -40.87
N ALA A 29 -10.01 -18.82 -40.44
CA ALA A 29 -11.04 -18.35 -41.36
C ALA A 29 -10.59 -17.02 -41.98
N PRO A 30 -10.90 -16.73 -43.25
CA PRO A 30 -10.49 -15.49 -43.91
C PRO A 30 -11.23 -14.29 -43.38
N LEU A 31 -10.49 -13.36 -42.83
CA LEU A 31 -11.01 -12.03 -42.39
C LEU A 31 -11.16 -11.13 -43.61
N ALA A 32 -12.36 -10.62 -43.83
CA ALA A 32 -12.60 -9.51 -44.73
C ALA A 32 -12.06 -8.21 -44.09
N PRO A 33 -11.53 -7.25 -44.86
CA PRO A 33 -10.98 -6.04 -44.33
C PRO A 33 -12.09 -5.06 -43.92
N ALA A 34 -12.35 -4.94 -42.64
CA ALA A 34 -13.09 -3.81 -42.10
C ALA A 34 -12.13 -2.75 -41.64
N THR A 35 -11.91 -1.73 -42.47
CA THR A 35 -11.31 -0.46 -42.06
C THR A 35 -12.31 0.31 -41.19
N ALA A 36 -12.39 -0.03 -39.92
CA ALA A 36 -12.94 0.85 -38.92
C ALA A 36 -11.79 1.68 -38.35
N SER A 37 -11.74 2.96 -38.70
CA SER A 37 -10.89 3.93 -38.03
C SER A 37 -11.29 3.96 -36.58
N LEU A 38 -10.36 3.56 -35.69
CA LEU A 38 -10.52 3.78 -34.24
C LEU A 38 -10.78 5.27 -34.02
N PRO A 39 -11.76 5.63 -33.18
CA PRO A 39 -11.92 7.01 -32.77
C PRO A 39 -10.63 7.45 -32.09
N ALA A 40 -10.13 8.63 -32.44
CA ALA A 40 -9.00 9.25 -31.81
C ALA A 40 -9.23 9.25 -30.28
N PRO A 41 -8.19 8.99 -29.48
CA PRO A 41 -8.31 9.09 -28.03
C PRO A 41 -8.88 10.47 -27.69
N PRO A 42 -9.84 10.56 -26.74
CA PRO A 42 -10.38 11.85 -26.36
C PRO A 42 -9.20 12.74 -25.95
N SER A 43 -9.10 13.90 -26.59
CA SER A 43 -8.15 14.92 -26.16
C SER A 43 -8.46 15.21 -24.69
N ASN A 44 -7.52 14.92 -23.80
CA ASN A 44 -7.56 15.32 -22.40
C ASN A 44 -7.53 16.86 -22.34
N THR A 45 -8.65 17.48 -22.63
CA THR A 45 -8.87 18.86 -22.19
C THR A 45 -8.99 18.75 -20.66
N PRO A 46 -8.11 19.37 -19.87
CA PRO A 46 -8.29 19.38 -18.43
C PRO A 46 -9.69 19.92 -18.16
N GLY A 47 -10.59 19.05 -17.69
CA GLY A 47 -11.88 19.50 -17.20
C GLY A 47 -11.61 20.61 -16.19
N LEU A 48 -12.34 21.71 -16.27
CA LEU A 48 -12.21 22.79 -15.29
C LEU A 48 -12.39 22.14 -13.91
N LEU A 49 -11.31 22.10 -13.12
CA LEU A 49 -11.35 21.63 -11.75
C LEU A 49 -12.44 22.41 -11.03
N SER A 50 -13.25 21.72 -10.24
CA SER A 50 -14.22 22.39 -9.38
C SER A 50 -13.48 23.45 -8.56
N SER A 51 -14.08 24.61 -8.35
CA SER A 51 -13.55 25.64 -7.44
C SER A 51 -13.38 25.14 -6.00
N THR A 52 -13.80 23.90 -5.73
CA THR A 52 -13.70 23.19 -4.46
C THR A 52 -12.59 22.14 -4.44
N ALA A 53 -11.74 22.04 -5.46
CA ALA A 53 -10.62 21.12 -5.46
C ALA A 53 -9.48 21.62 -4.56
N LEU A 54 -8.86 20.72 -3.82
CA LEU A 54 -7.64 21.01 -3.05
C LEU A 54 -6.45 21.23 -3.99
N ALA A 55 -5.57 22.13 -3.61
CA ALA A 55 -4.31 22.38 -4.30
C ALA A 55 -3.12 22.03 -3.39
N PRO A 56 -1.92 21.77 -3.94
CA PRO A 56 -0.71 21.56 -3.13
C PRO A 56 -0.45 22.66 -2.11
N SER A 57 -0.80 23.91 -2.41
CA SER A 57 -0.67 25.06 -1.51
C SER A 57 -1.62 25.04 -0.31
N ASP A 58 -2.62 24.17 -0.28
CA ASP A 58 -3.52 24.00 0.84
C ASP A 58 -2.92 23.13 1.96
N PHE A 59 -1.79 22.47 1.69
CA PHE A 59 -1.08 21.63 2.65
C PHE A 59 0.05 22.42 3.30
N THR A 60 0.04 22.49 4.64
CA THR A 60 1.07 23.15 5.44
C THR A 60 1.70 22.13 6.38
N TYR A 61 3.00 21.88 6.24
CA TYR A 61 3.73 20.97 7.12
C TYR A 61 3.83 21.56 8.55
N LEU A 62 3.53 20.75 9.56
CA LEU A 62 3.56 21.13 10.98
C LEU A 62 4.73 20.49 11.74
N GLY A 63 5.39 19.46 11.19
CA GLY A 63 6.45 18.73 11.85
C GLY A 63 6.14 17.25 11.95
N ALA A 64 6.91 16.55 12.78
CA ALA A 64 6.82 15.11 12.98
C ALA A 64 6.93 14.73 14.46
N PHE A 65 6.61 13.48 14.78
CA PHE A 65 6.82 12.88 16.10
C PHE A 65 7.18 11.40 15.98
N ARG A 66 7.82 10.86 17.01
CA ARG A 66 8.30 9.48 17.09
C ARG A 66 7.27 8.55 17.70
N LEU A 67 7.30 7.29 17.31
CA LEU A 67 6.50 6.22 17.90
C LEU A 67 7.16 5.70 19.20
N PRO A 68 6.35 5.25 20.18
CA PRO A 68 6.86 4.71 21.44
C PRO A 68 7.41 3.29 21.29
N GLY A 69 7.99 2.77 22.36
CA GLY A 69 8.45 1.40 22.49
C GLY A 69 9.84 1.13 21.93
N GLY A 70 10.30 -0.09 22.12
CA GLY A 70 11.56 -0.62 21.62
C GLY A 70 11.45 -1.24 20.23
N ASP A 71 12.48 -1.99 19.84
CA ASP A 71 12.60 -2.60 18.52
C ASP A 71 12.42 -4.14 18.57
N GLU A 72 12.14 -4.70 19.75
CA GLU A 72 12.04 -6.14 19.97
C GLU A 72 10.66 -6.72 19.57
N PRO A 73 10.60 -7.56 18.51
CA PRO A 73 9.37 -8.23 18.12
C PRO A 73 8.83 -9.13 19.22
N PRO A 74 7.50 -9.41 19.24
CA PRO A 74 6.47 -8.95 18.31
C PRO A 74 5.84 -7.59 18.66
N ARG A 75 6.16 -7.03 19.83
CA ARG A 75 5.51 -5.86 20.41
C ARG A 75 6.30 -4.59 20.09
N THR A 76 6.37 -4.28 18.81
CA THR A 76 7.13 -3.15 18.29
C THR A 76 6.49 -2.57 17.05
N PHE A 77 6.75 -1.29 16.78
CA PHE A 77 6.48 -0.66 15.49
C PHE A 77 7.63 -0.82 14.48
N ALA A 78 8.76 -1.42 14.89
CA ALA A 78 9.85 -1.70 13.97
C ALA A 78 9.35 -2.63 12.86
N TYR A 79 9.62 -2.25 11.61
CA TYR A 79 9.15 -2.96 10.41
C TYR A 79 7.63 -2.99 10.23
N GLY A 80 6.94 -2.10 10.90
CA GLY A 80 5.52 -1.85 10.80
C GLY A 80 5.22 -0.52 10.10
N GLY A 81 4.03 0.01 10.35
CA GLY A 81 3.59 1.28 9.79
C GLY A 81 2.92 1.14 8.42
N ASN A 82 2.44 -0.06 8.11
CA ASN A 82 1.67 -0.25 6.88
C ASN A 82 0.24 0.27 7.02
N ALA A 83 -0.33 0.28 8.21
CA ALA A 83 -1.68 0.77 8.43
C ALA A 83 -1.77 1.68 9.65
N MET A 84 -2.53 2.76 9.49
CA MET A 84 -2.78 3.76 10.53
C MET A 84 -4.17 4.35 10.38
N THR A 85 -4.86 4.59 11.51
CA THR A 85 -6.14 5.29 11.49
C THR A 85 -6.29 6.23 12.67
N PHE A 86 -6.94 7.37 12.42
CA PHE A 86 -7.26 8.37 13.44
C PHE A 86 -8.53 8.00 14.21
N ASN A 87 -8.47 8.10 15.52
CA ASN A 87 -9.60 7.94 16.44
C ASN A 87 -9.95 9.30 17.07
N PRO A 88 -11.06 9.94 16.70
CA PRO A 88 -11.47 11.21 17.28
C PRO A 88 -11.90 11.10 18.76
N ASP A 89 -12.28 9.89 19.20
CA ASP A 89 -12.75 9.62 20.56
C ASP A 89 -11.61 9.15 21.49
N GLY A 90 -10.36 9.17 21.01
CA GLY A 90 -9.17 8.71 21.72
C GLY A 90 -8.74 9.61 22.87
N ASP A 91 -7.50 10.10 22.85
CA ASP A 91 -6.97 10.95 23.91
C ASP A 91 -7.68 12.32 23.99
N PRO A 92 -8.42 12.61 25.06
CA PRO A 92 -9.04 13.92 25.24
C PRO A 92 -8.03 14.97 25.73
N ALA A 93 -6.78 14.61 25.97
CA ALA A 93 -5.76 15.53 26.48
C ALA A 93 -5.55 16.66 25.47
N ALA A 94 -5.73 17.87 25.94
CA ALA A 94 -5.71 19.06 25.09
C ALA A 94 -4.29 19.63 24.99
N ASP A 95 -3.34 18.87 24.48
CA ASP A 95 -2.02 19.39 24.14
C ASP A 95 -1.96 20.07 22.76
N GLY A 96 -3.13 20.18 22.09
CA GLY A 96 -3.31 20.81 20.77
C GLY A 96 -3.57 19.81 19.64
N PHE A 97 -3.46 18.52 19.90
CA PHE A 97 -3.72 17.45 18.96
C PHE A 97 -4.61 16.38 19.60
N PRO A 98 -5.93 16.65 19.74
CA PRO A 98 -6.85 15.71 20.37
C PRO A 98 -7.06 14.48 19.50
N GLY A 99 -7.49 13.39 20.14
CA GLY A 99 -7.66 12.09 19.52
C GLY A 99 -6.44 11.21 19.66
N SER A 100 -6.45 10.08 18.99
CA SER A 100 -5.38 9.11 19.02
C SER A 100 -5.16 8.47 17.64
N LEU A 101 -4.12 7.68 17.51
CA LEU A 101 -3.86 6.87 16.33
C LEU A 101 -3.81 5.40 16.72
N PHE A 102 -4.53 4.56 15.96
CA PHE A 102 -4.27 3.14 15.94
C PHE A 102 -3.32 2.82 14.80
N LEU A 103 -2.32 1.99 15.08
CA LEU A 103 -1.33 1.56 14.09
C LEU A 103 -1.09 0.06 14.20
N THR A 104 -0.82 -0.56 13.07
CA THR A 104 -0.25 -1.90 13.05
C THR A 104 1.20 -1.87 13.51
N GLY A 105 1.59 -2.89 14.25
CA GLY A 105 2.96 -3.12 14.66
C GLY A 105 3.78 -3.78 13.57
N HIS A 106 4.68 -4.61 13.99
CA HIS A 106 5.63 -5.33 13.19
C HIS A 106 4.96 -6.36 12.24
N ASP A 107 4.81 -5.99 10.98
CA ASP A 107 4.13 -6.80 9.97
C ASP A 107 4.89 -6.89 8.65
N ARG A 108 6.10 -6.32 8.57
CA ARG A 108 6.83 -6.13 7.32
C ARG A 108 8.22 -6.76 7.28
N VAL A 109 8.45 -7.87 7.92
CA VAL A 109 9.65 -8.64 7.59
C VAL A 109 9.39 -9.36 6.28
N ALA A 110 10.13 -8.97 5.26
CA ALA A 110 10.13 -9.67 4.00
C ALA A 110 10.53 -11.14 4.23
N TYR A 111 9.77 -12.06 3.61
CA TYR A 111 10.08 -13.50 3.56
C TYR A 111 10.21 -14.23 4.89
N GLY A 112 9.21 -14.20 5.65
CA GLY A 112 9.13 -15.01 6.85
C GLY A 112 8.10 -14.40 7.76
N GLY A 113 7.01 -15.11 8.00
CA GLY A 113 6.02 -14.67 8.96
C GLY A 113 6.71 -14.34 10.27
N VAL A 114 6.56 -13.12 10.71
CA VAL A 114 6.93 -12.81 12.08
C VAL A 114 5.81 -13.33 12.94
N PRO A 115 6.08 -14.23 13.88
CA PRO A 115 5.07 -14.67 14.82
C PRO A 115 4.44 -13.44 15.47
N ASP A 116 3.09 -13.39 15.46
CA ASP A 116 2.29 -12.33 16.05
C ASP A 116 2.46 -10.93 15.41
N GLY A 117 2.81 -10.83 14.12
CA GLY A 117 2.89 -9.56 13.38
C GLY A 117 1.54 -8.88 13.14
N ASP A 118 0.43 -9.49 13.50
CA ASP A 118 -0.95 -9.01 13.37
C ASP A 118 -1.42 -8.18 14.60
N GLN A 119 -0.49 -7.52 15.29
CA GLN A 119 -0.78 -6.70 16.46
C GLN A 119 -1.08 -5.25 16.09
N VAL A 120 -1.99 -4.65 16.85
CA VAL A 120 -2.35 -3.23 16.78
C VAL A 120 -2.11 -2.59 18.14
N ALA A 121 -1.68 -1.33 18.14
CA ALA A 121 -1.59 -0.51 19.34
C ALA A 121 -2.29 0.84 19.12
N GLU A 122 -2.67 1.50 20.19
CA GLU A 122 -3.20 2.87 20.20
C GLU A 122 -2.22 3.82 20.89
N ILE A 123 -1.95 4.95 20.26
CA ILE A 123 -0.99 5.94 20.76
C ILE A 123 -1.59 7.34 20.82
N SER A 124 -1.08 8.18 21.74
CA SER A 124 -1.37 9.60 21.81
C SER A 124 -0.71 10.35 20.65
N ILE A 125 -1.18 11.57 20.37
CA ILE A 125 -0.63 12.44 19.33
C ILE A 125 0.07 13.63 20.03
N PRO A 126 1.40 13.59 20.23
CA PRO A 126 2.12 14.71 20.81
C PRO A 126 2.24 15.87 19.81
N VAL A 127 2.56 17.05 20.30
CA VAL A 127 2.83 18.21 19.44
C VAL A 127 3.95 17.87 18.44
N PRO A 128 3.72 17.96 17.13
CA PRO A 128 4.74 17.70 16.14
C PRO A 128 5.82 18.79 16.15
N ILE A 129 7.06 18.40 15.89
CA ILE A 129 8.22 19.31 15.90
C ILE A 129 8.84 19.35 14.49
N ILE A 130 9.11 20.56 13.99
CA ILE A 130 9.88 20.75 12.77
C ILE A 130 11.36 20.69 13.12
N SER A 131 11.99 19.57 12.85
CA SER A 131 13.45 19.35 13.01
C SER A 131 13.95 18.34 12.01
N ARG A 132 15.23 18.39 11.68
CA ARG A 132 15.95 17.37 10.92
C ARG A 132 16.66 16.36 11.81
N ASN A 133 16.62 16.57 13.11
CA ASN A 133 17.20 15.68 14.09
C ASN A 133 16.09 14.94 14.83
N LEU A 134 16.04 13.62 14.70
CA LEU A 134 15.07 12.76 15.36
C LEU A 134 15.04 12.93 16.89
N ALA A 135 16.18 13.24 17.49
CA ALA A 135 16.28 13.43 18.93
C ALA A 135 15.50 14.65 19.46
N ASP A 136 15.19 15.61 18.61
CA ASP A 136 14.42 16.79 18.97
C ASP A 136 12.91 16.53 18.96
N LEU A 137 12.47 15.42 18.36
CA LEU A 137 11.07 15.09 18.19
C LEU A 137 10.45 14.60 19.50
N ASN A 138 9.23 15.00 19.75
CA ASN A 138 8.40 14.39 20.79
C ASN A 138 8.12 12.93 20.47
N THR A 139 7.98 12.10 21.51
CA THR A 139 7.60 10.71 21.38
C THR A 139 6.18 10.51 21.88
N ALA A 140 5.35 9.82 21.11
CA ALA A 140 4.01 9.42 21.51
C ALA A 140 4.02 8.46 22.72
N GLY A 141 2.93 8.43 23.47
CA GLY A 141 2.70 7.47 24.54
C GLY A 141 1.71 6.38 24.11
N PHE A 142 1.83 5.18 24.66
CA PHE A 142 0.78 4.16 24.51
C PHE A 142 -0.46 4.54 25.30
N ILE A 143 -1.63 4.49 24.64
CA ILE A 143 -2.95 4.52 25.25
C ILE A 143 -3.40 3.06 25.47
N GLN A 144 -3.29 2.23 24.42
CA GLN A 144 -3.44 0.78 24.49
C GLN A 144 -2.20 0.14 23.89
N ASP A 145 -1.60 -0.77 24.63
CA ASP A 145 -0.42 -1.51 24.20
C ASP A 145 -0.77 -2.55 23.13
N PHE A 146 0.22 -3.09 22.45
CA PHE A 146 0.05 -4.08 21.39
C PHE A 146 -0.81 -5.26 21.81
N ALA A 147 -1.79 -5.58 20.98
CA ALA A 147 -2.66 -6.75 21.14
C ALA A 147 -2.90 -7.43 19.78
N ASN A 148 -2.97 -8.75 19.80
CA ASN A 148 -3.45 -9.51 18.66
C ASN A 148 -4.96 -9.28 18.51
N VAL A 149 -5.40 -8.80 17.34
CA VAL A 149 -6.78 -8.39 17.09
C VAL A 149 -7.49 -9.25 16.05
N THR A 150 -6.79 -10.19 15.42
CA THR A 150 -7.31 -10.95 14.28
C THR A 150 -7.91 -12.30 14.66
N ALA A 151 -7.91 -12.66 15.93
CA ALA A 151 -8.46 -13.93 16.45
C ALA A 151 -7.88 -15.18 15.74
N GLY A 152 -6.62 -15.12 15.32
CA GLY A 152 -5.95 -16.21 14.61
C GLY A 152 -6.20 -16.28 13.12
N HIS A 153 -6.86 -15.29 12.55
CA HIS A 153 -6.88 -15.07 11.09
C HIS A 153 -5.60 -14.37 10.63
N PHE A 154 -5.23 -14.55 9.36
CA PHE A 154 -4.06 -13.89 8.72
C PHE A 154 -2.68 -14.28 9.29
N THR A 155 -2.58 -15.38 10.00
CA THR A 155 -1.34 -15.83 10.65
C THR A 155 -0.43 -16.66 9.75
N ASP A 156 -0.90 -17.05 8.58
CA ASP A 156 -0.22 -17.89 7.60
C ASP A 156 0.29 -17.11 6.38
N LEU A 157 0.45 -15.79 6.52
CA LEU A 157 0.98 -14.95 5.47
C LEU A 157 2.50 -15.07 5.43
N GLU A 158 3.03 -15.51 4.28
CA GLU A 158 4.45 -15.83 4.10
C GLU A 158 5.22 -14.76 3.33
N GLU A 159 4.50 -13.89 2.60
CA GLU A 159 5.12 -12.87 1.76
C GLU A 159 4.56 -11.48 2.05
N ILE A 160 5.43 -10.51 2.12
CA ILE A 160 5.21 -9.06 2.26
C ILE A 160 3.75 -8.72 2.60
N PRO A 161 3.34 -8.87 3.85
CA PRO A 161 1.96 -8.61 4.25
C PRO A 161 1.59 -7.16 4.02
N LYS A 162 0.32 -6.92 3.74
CA LYS A 162 -0.28 -5.61 3.51
C LYS A 162 -1.54 -5.48 4.32
N VAL A 163 -1.65 -4.33 4.94
CA VAL A 163 -2.71 -4.05 5.92
C VAL A 163 -3.33 -2.70 5.63
N GLY A 164 -4.64 -2.64 5.71
CA GLY A 164 -5.39 -1.38 5.80
C GLY A 164 -6.14 -1.33 7.12
N LEU A 165 -6.22 -0.17 7.76
CA LEU A 165 -6.88 0.02 9.03
C LEU A 165 -7.75 1.28 9.00
N LEU A 166 -9.00 1.19 9.51
CA LEU A 166 -9.91 2.33 9.59
C LEU A 166 -10.73 2.29 10.88
N TYR A 167 -10.60 3.31 11.72
CA TYR A 167 -11.57 3.58 12.77
C TYR A 167 -12.81 4.25 12.18
N LEU A 168 -13.98 3.68 12.42
CA LEU A 168 -15.24 4.22 11.96
C LEU A 168 -16.30 4.06 13.04
N ASN A 169 -16.91 5.18 13.46
CA ASN A 169 -18.01 5.20 14.42
C ASN A 169 -19.31 5.49 13.68
N ARG A 170 -20.16 4.48 13.55
CA ARG A 170 -21.45 4.59 12.85
C ARG A 170 -22.60 4.34 13.82
N PRO A 171 -23.74 5.02 13.65
CA PRO A 171 -24.91 4.78 14.46
C PRO A 171 -25.39 3.31 14.43
N GLU A 172 -25.19 2.64 13.29
CA GLU A 172 -25.65 1.28 13.06
C GLU A 172 -24.80 0.24 13.77
N THR A 173 -23.48 0.44 13.84
CA THR A 173 -22.52 -0.56 14.35
C THR A 173 -21.87 -0.16 15.66
N GLY A 174 -21.98 1.11 16.05
CA GLY A 174 -21.06 1.70 17.01
C GLY A 174 -19.64 1.80 16.47
N PRO A 175 -18.67 2.15 17.32
CA PRO A 175 -17.27 2.28 16.92
C PRO A 175 -16.67 0.91 16.57
N LYS A 176 -16.01 0.83 15.42
CA LYS A 176 -15.29 -0.36 14.93
C LYS A 176 -13.96 0.03 14.31
N LEU A 177 -12.99 -0.84 14.43
CA LEU A 177 -11.78 -0.84 13.64
C LEU A 177 -11.94 -1.83 12.50
N HIS A 178 -12.05 -1.32 11.28
CA HIS A 178 -12.07 -2.14 10.07
C HIS A 178 -10.64 -2.45 9.65
N ILE A 179 -10.41 -3.67 9.21
CA ILE A 179 -9.10 -4.16 8.81
C ILE A 179 -9.18 -4.87 7.47
N ALA A 180 -8.19 -4.65 6.63
CA ALA A 180 -7.93 -5.41 5.44
C ALA A 180 -6.54 -6.01 5.54
N TRP A 181 -6.37 -7.29 5.17
CA TRP A 181 -5.09 -7.98 5.26
C TRP A 181 -4.88 -8.89 4.06
N GLY A 182 -3.70 -8.83 3.50
CA GLY A 182 -3.28 -9.67 2.38
C GLY A 182 -1.77 -9.77 2.31
N GLN A 183 -1.30 -10.46 1.29
CA GLN A 183 0.11 -10.56 1.02
C GLN A 183 0.40 -10.45 -0.48
N HIS A 184 1.66 -10.19 -0.81
CA HIS A 184 2.15 -10.26 -2.17
C HIS A 184 2.09 -11.71 -2.71
N LEU A 185 1.91 -11.87 -4.02
CA LEU A 185 1.84 -13.17 -4.72
C LEU A 185 0.70 -14.11 -4.27
N GLN A 186 -0.44 -13.55 -3.89
CA GLN A 186 -1.67 -14.32 -3.68
C GLN A 186 -2.64 -14.17 -4.84
N PRO A 187 -2.56 -15.02 -5.87
CA PRO A 187 -3.49 -14.95 -6.99
C PRO A 187 -4.88 -15.50 -6.66
N GLN A 188 -5.04 -16.19 -5.54
CA GLN A 188 -6.32 -16.76 -5.13
C GLN A 188 -7.22 -15.66 -4.54
N GLU A 189 -8.51 -15.77 -4.79
CA GLU A 189 -9.51 -15.02 -4.02
C GLU A 189 -9.53 -15.57 -2.59
N ILE A 190 -9.16 -14.74 -1.62
CA ILE A 190 -9.18 -15.07 -0.19
C ILE A 190 -9.98 -13.99 0.53
N PRO A 191 -10.82 -14.34 1.52
CA PRO A 191 -11.49 -13.33 2.32
C PRO A 191 -10.46 -12.58 3.17
N SER A 192 -10.40 -11.26 3.02
CA SER A 192 -9.29 -10.44 3.51
C SER A 192 -9.73 -9.27 4.38
N HIS A 193 -11.04 -9.05 4.54
CA HIS A 193 -11.58 -7.91 5.27
C HIS A 193 -12.34 -8.36 6.50
N GLY A 194 -12.23 -7.58 7.57
CA GLY A 194 -12.94 -7.80 8.83
C GLY A 194 -13.09 -6.52 9.61
N TRP A 195 -13.61 -6.62 10.81
CA TRP A 195 -13.58 -5.57 11.81
C TRP A 195 -13.41 -6.12 13.21
N PHE A 196 -13.04 -5.26 14.15
CA PHE A 196 -12.95 -5.57 15.57
C PHE A 196 -13.30 -4.35 16.44
N ASN A 197 -13.48 -4.56 17.73
CA ASN A 197 -13.76 -3.49 18.67
C ASN A 197 -12.50 -2.61 18.92
N PRO A 198 -12.65 -1.29 19.18
CA PRO A 198 -11.51 -0.42 19.49
C PRO A 198 -10.84 -0.75 20.83
N THR A 199 -11.48 -1.53 21.70
CA THR A 199 -10.85 -2.05 22.93
C THR A 199 -9.97 -3.23 22.57
N LEU A 200 -8.66 -3.01 22.45
CA LEU A 200 -7.72 -3.99 21.91
C LEU A 200 -7.58 -5.26 22.77
N THR A 201 -7.89 -5.17 24.06
CA THR A 201 -7.91 -6.34 24.98
C THR A 201 -9.18 -7.20 24.85
N ASP A 202 -10.19 -6.70 24.13
CA ASP A 202 -11.44 -7.41 23.82
C ASP A 202 -11.88 -7.09 22.39
N PRO A 203 -11.12 -7.54 21.38
CA PRO A 203 -11.31 -7.13 20.00
C PRO A 203 -12.59 -7.66 19.37
N ASP A 204 -13.11 -8.82 19.80
CA ASP A 204 -14.32 -9.47 19.23
C ASP A 204 -14.33 -9.41 17.70
N PHE A 205 -13.30 -9.99 17.08
CA PHE A 205 -13.10 -9.94 15.63
C PHE A 205 -14.26 -10.57 14.86
N GLN A 206 -14.75 -9.88 13.84
CA GLN A 206 -15.78 -10.34 12.90
C GLN A 206 -15.25 -10.29 11.48
N GLY A 207 -15.51 -11.32 10.71
CA GLY A 207 -15.01 -11.50 9.33
C GLY A 207 -14.77 -12.97 9.08
N THR A 208 -13.97 -13.37 8.15
CA THR A 208 -13.35 -12.56 7.09
C THR A 208 -14.26 -12.50 5.88
N TRP A 209 -14.20 -11.40 5.10
CA TRP A 209 -15.07 -11.17 3.94
C TRP A 209 -14.27 -10.94 2.67
N PHE A 210 -14.90 -11.30 1.53
CA PHE A 210 -14.41 -10.93 0.20
C PHE A 210 -14.96 -9.55 -0.21
N ILE A 211 -14.20 -8.79 -0.97
CA ILE A 211 -14.67 -7.58 -1.64
C ILE A 211 -15.04 -7.93 -3.07
N GLY A 212 -16.32 -8.03 -3.36
CA GLY A 212 -16.84 -8.42 -4.67
C GLY A 212 -16.13 -9.64 -5.25
N ASN A 213 -15.71 -9.53 -6.49
CA ASN A 213 -14.88 -10.52 -7.18
C ASN A 213 -13.43 -10.04 -7.32
N GLN A 214 -13.02 -9.09 -6.47
CA GLN A 214 -11.68 -8.51 -6.54
C GLN A 214 -10.64 -9.45 -5.92
N ASN A 215 -9.45 -9.46 -6.50
CA ASN A 215 -8.32 -10.15 -5.92
C ASN A 215 -7.67 -9.32 -4.79
N LEU A 216 -6.82 -9.94 -4.00
CA LEU A 216 -6.14 -9.27 -2.88
C LEU A 216 -5.26 -8.11 -3.33
N TYR A 217 -4.62 -8.21 -4.49
CA TYR A 217 -3.80 -7.12 -4.99
C TYR A 217 -4.55 -5.81 -5.20
N SER A 218 -5.85 -5.88 -5.35
CA SER A 218 -6.68 -4.72 -5.64
C SER A 218 -7.33 -4.11 -4.39
N THR A 219 -7.28 -4.76 -3.22
CA THR A 219 -8.17 -4.40 -2.12
C THR A 219 -7.55 -4.38 -0.72
N THR A 220 -6.25 -4.63 -0.52
CA THR A 220 -5.73 -4.89 0.84
C THR A 220 -4.70 -3.89 1.36
N ALA A 221 -4.57 -2.71 0.77
CA ALA A 221 -3.46 -1.83 1.14
C ALA A 221 -3.82 -0.65 2.03
N TYR A 222 -5.00 -0.12 1.89
CA TYR A 222 -5.49 1.02 2.67
C TYR A 222 -7.00 0.95 2.84
N LEU A 223 -7.46 1.53 3.94
CA LEU A 223 -8.87 1.75 4.24
C LEU A 223 -9.08 3.19 4.65
N PHE A 224 -10.13 3.85 4.14
CA PHE A 224 -10.51 5.17 4.60
C PHE A 224 -12.02 5.42 4.44
N GLU A 225 -12.53 6.38 5.21
CA GLU A 225 -13.94 6.76 5.16
C GLU A 225 -14.24 7.61 3.93
N ILE A 226 -15.25 7.21 3.17
CA ILE A 226 -15.94 8.04 2.17
C ILE A 226 -17.00 8.88 2.91
N PRO A 227 -17.06 10.21 2.71
CA PRO A 227 -18.08 11.03 3.36
C PRO A 227 -19.49 10.51 3.12
N SER A 228 -20.28 10.36 4.19
CA SER A 228 -21.58 9.69 4.13
C SER A 228 -22.51 10.27 3.07
N ALA A 229 -22.61 11.61 2.99
CA ALA A 229 -23.44 12.25 1.99
C ALA A 229 -23.03 11.93 0.54
N TRP A 230 -21.73 11.77 0.30
CA TRP A 230 -21.22 11.36 -1.01
C TRP A 230 -21.48 9.86 -1.25
N ALA A 231 -21.24 9.03 -0.26
CA ALA A 231 -21.49 7.59 -0.34
C ALA A 231 -22.97 7.29 -0.61
N ASP A 232 -23.87 7.98 0.08
CA ASP A 232 -25.32 7.85 -0.13
C ASP A 232 -25.74 8.26 -1.54
N ALA A 233 -25.14 9.33 -2.07
CA ALA A 233 -25.46 9.83 -3.40
C ALA A 233 -24.95 8.95 -4.54
N TYR A 234 -23.77 8.32 -4.39
CA TYR A 234 -23.06 7.73 -5.51
C TYR A 234 -22.72 6.24 -5.36
N THR A 235 -22.56 5.73 -4.14
CA THR A 235 -22.16 4.32 -3.93
C THR A 235 -23.25 3.47 -3.25
N GLY A 236 -24.49 3.98 -3.17
CA GLY A 236 -25.56 3.28 -2.50
C GLY A 236 -25.33 3.08 -1.01
N GLY A 237 -24.71 4.08 -0.35
CA GLY A 237 -24.43 4.08 1.08
C GLY A 237 -23.28 3.16 1.48
N ARG A 238 -22.28 2.96 0.62
CA ARG A 238 -21.03 2.22 0.93
C ARG A 238 -19.96 3.20 1.37
N PRO A 239 -19.72 3.36 2.69
CA PRO A 239 -18.92 4.46 3.21
C PRO A 239 -17.45 4.11 3.43
N ILE A 240 -17.00 2.91 3.14
CA ILE A 240 -15.61 2.50 3.30
C ILE A 240 -14.99 2.32 1.93
N ALA A 241 -13.84 2.96 1.74
CA ALA A 241 -12.97 2.77 0.61
C ALA A 241 -11.89 1.75 0.94
N THR A 242 -11.59 0.87 0.01
CA THR A 242 -10.43 -0.02 0.03
C THR A 242 -9.73 0.01 -1.31
N GLY A 243 -8.45 -0.32 -1.33
CA GLY A 243 -7.71 -0.33 -2.57
C GLY A 243 -6.35 -1.00 -2.45
N ARG A 244 -5.58 -0.85 -3.52
CA ARG A 244 -4.31 -1.52 -3.68
C ARG A 244 -3.15 -0.60 -3.30
N MET A 245 -2.14 -1.22 -2.78
CA MET A 245 -0.89 -0.57 -2.39
C MET A 245 0.16 -0.50 -3.48
N ARG A 246 0.09 -1.34 -4.49
CA ARG A 246 1.26 -1.60 -5.29
C ARG A 246 0.98 -1.67 -6.77
N ASP A 247 2.09 -1.60 -7.44
CA ASP A 247 2.40 -1.56 -8.85
C ASP A 247 1.58 -2.44 -9.76
N GLY A 248 1.71 -2.11 -11.01
CA GLY A 248 1.03 -2.66 -12.12
C GLY A 248 1.28 -4.08 -12.49
N GLY A 249 2.12 -4.79 -11.81
CA GLY A 249 2.33 -6.17 -12.16
C GLY A 249 1.00 -6.91 -12.22
N GLN A 250 0.57 -7.45 -11.13
CA GLN A 250 -0.64 -8.26 -11.04
C GLN A 250 -1.88 -7.46 -10.63
N GLY A 251 -1.69 -6.33 -10.01
CA GLY A 251 -2.76 -5.51 -9.45
C GLY A 251 -3.27 -4.40 -10.37
N GLY A 252 -2.47 -3.88 -11.28
CA GLY A 252 -2.80 -2.81 -12.23
C GLY A 252 -1.88 -1.60 -12.15
N MET A 253 -2.00 -0.70 -13.11
CA MET A 253 -1.06 0.39 -13.37
C MET A 253 -1.47 1.71 -12.72
N GLY A 254 -1.58 1.71 -11.40
CA GLY A 254 -1.94 2.83 -10.55
C GLY A 254 -2.76 2.37 -9.33
N PRO A 255 -3.17 3.28 -8.42
CA PRO A 255 -3.99 2.93 -7.27
C PRO A 255 -5.37 2.41 -7.69
N THR A 256 -6.04 1.65 -6.84
CA THR A 256 -7.44 1.26 -7.01
C THR A 256 -8.30 1.88 -5.93
N LEU A 257 -9.60 1.93 -6.15
CA LEU A 257 -10.56 2.36 -5.16
C LEU A 257 -11.90 1.66 -5.35
N PHE A 258 -12.31 0.93 -4.33
CA PHE A 258 -13.61 0.26 -4.26
C PHE A 258 -14.35 0.73 -3.01
N ALA A 259 -15.60 1.13 -3.17
CA ALA A 259 -16.45 1.44 -2.03
C ALA A 259 -17.22 0.20 -1.59
N TYR A 260 -17.27 -0.08 -0.28
CA TYR A 260 -18.00 -1.22 0.27
C TYR A 260 -18.63 -0.91 1.63
N ARG A 261 -19.46 -1.82 2.13
CA ARG A 261 -20.11 -1.74 3.44
C ARG A 261 -20.18 -3.14 4.08
N PRO A 262 -19.47 -3.38 5.20
CA PRO A 262 -19.41 -4.69 5.85
C PRO A 262 -20.43 -4.87 6.99
N TRP A 263 -21.65 -4.37 6.85
CA TRP A 263 -22.76 -4.60 7.80
C TRP A 263 -24.11 -4.68 7.12
N ASN A 264 -25.01 -5.42 7.75
CA ASN A 264 -26.40 -5.54 7.35
C ASN A 264 -27.21 -4.29 7.74
N ALA A 265 -28.47 -4.21 7.31
CA ALA A 265 -29.35 -3.07 7.61
C ALA A 265 -29.61 -2.87 9.12
N ASP A 266 -29.45 -3.90 9.92
CA ASP A 266 -29.58 -3.88 11.39
C ASP A 266 -28.25 -3.63 12.11
N GLY A 267 -27.17 -3.35 11.38
CA GLY A 267 -25.82 -3.13 11.91
C GLY A 267 -25.03 -4.41 12.25
N SER A 268 -25.64 -5.58 12.09
CA SER A 268 -24.96 -6.85 12.35
C SER A 268 -23.89 -7.16 11.27
N PRO A 269 -22.81 -7.90 11.62
CA PRO A 269 -21.84 -8.34 10.64
C PRO A 269 -22.43 -9.35 9.67
N PRO A 270 -22.01 -9.37 8.40
CA PRO A 270 -22.30 -10.47 7.50
C PRO A 270 -21.62 -11.77 8.02
N PRO A 271 -22.13 -12.95 7.64
CA PRO A 271 -21.48 -14.20 8.00
C PRO A 271 -20.03 -14.26 7.46
N SER A 272 -19.13 -14.94 8.18
CA SER A 272 -17.77 -15.20 7.72
C SER A 272 -17.80 -15.87 6.33
N GLY A 273 -16.89 -15.46 5.46
CA GLY A 273 -16.85 -15.90 4.04
C GLY A 273 -17.87 -15.21 3.14
N ALA A 274 -18.63 -14.25 3.64
CA ALA A 274 -19.54 -13.49 2.79
C ALA A 274 -18.77 -12.67 1.73
N ARG A 275 -19.39 -12.53 0.56
CA ARG A 275 -18.91 -11.68 -0.53
C ARG A 275 -19.67 -10.36 -0.47
N LEU A 276 -18.95 -9.30 -0.08
CA LEU A 276 -19.52 -7.96 0.04
C LEU A 276 -19.64 -7.32 -1.34
N GLU A 277 -20.75 -6.64 -1.58
CA GLU A 277 -20.90 -5.85 -2.79
C GLU A 277 -19.97 -4.64 -2.77
N GLU A 278 -19.29 -4.39 -3.87
CA GLU A 278 -18.43 -3.23 -4.06
C GLU A 278 -18.95 -2.32 -5.18
N ALA A 279 -18.52 -1.06 -5.14
CA ALA A 279 -18.64 -0.12 -6.24
C ALA A 279 -17.24 0.32 -6.67
N PRO A 280 -16.79 0.00 -7.90
CA PRO A 280 -15.51 0.45 -8.41
C PRO A 280 -15.53 1.96 -8.66
N LEU A 281 -14.55 2.67 -8.15
CA LEU A 281 -14.39 4.12 -8.33
C LEU A 281 -13.12 4.47 -9.10
N LEU A 282 -12.07 3.63 -8.92
CA LEU A 282 -10.80 3.77 -9.62
C LEU A 282 -10.22 2.37 -9.85
N LEU A 283 -9.91 2.05 -11.11
CA LEU A 283 -9.35 0.75 -11.48
C LEU A 283 -8.60 0.85 -12.80
N TYR A 284 -7.29 0.90 -12.72
CA TYR A 284 -6.42 0.86 -13.89
C TYR A 284 -6.17 -0.59 -14.33
N GLU A 285 -5.87 -0.78 -15.61
CA GLU A 285 -5.56 -2.09 -16.16
C GLU A 285 -4.28 -2.67 -15.56
N ASN A 286 -4.11 -3.97 -15.57
CA ASN A 286 -2.89 -4.61 -15.12
C ASN A 286 -1.94 -4.89 -16.30
N ALA A 287 -0.65 -4.96 -15.99
CA ALA A 287 0.42 -5.25 -16.95
C ALA A 287 0.98 -6.67 -16.80
N TYR A 288 0.24 -7.58 -16.20
CA TYR A 288 0.75 -8.90 -15.81
C TYR A 288 1.33 -9.71 -16.98
N ASN A 289 0.71 -9.66 -18.15
CA ASN A 289 1.12 -10.43 -19.31
C ASN A 289 1.66 -9.56 -20.46
N THR A 290 1.86 -8.28 -20.24
CA THR A 290 2.31 -7.33 -21.26
C THR A 290 3.01 -6.14 -20.61
N GLU A 291 4.06 -5.68 -21.27
CA GLU A 291 4.72 -4.43 -20.91
C GLU A 291 4.00 -3.19 -21.51
N GLU A 292 2.92 -3.41 -22.24
CA GLU A 292 2.15 -2.34 -22.83
C GLU A 292 1.44 -1.52 -21.73
N ILE A 293 1.75 -0.23 -21.64
CA ILE A 293 1.13 0.70 -20.70
C ILE A 293 -0.13 1.28 -21.35
N VAL A 294 -1.26 0.63 -21.09
CA VAL A 294 -2.58 1.04 -21.57
C VAL A 294 -3.54 1.22 -20.40
N ARG A 295 -4.42 2.21 -20.48
CA ARG A 295 -5.42 2.49 -19.41
C ARG A 295 -4.76 2.58 -18.03
N ALA A 296 -3.59 3.19 -17.99
CA ALA A 296 -2.78 3.39 -16.82
C ALA A 296 -3.00 4.79 -16.23
N MET A 297 -2.56 4.97 -14.99
CA MET A 297 -2.37 6.29 -14.43
C MET A 297 -1.32 7.08 -15.23
N ASN A 298 -1.58 8.36 -15.46
CA ASN A 298 -0.63 9.22 -16.13
C ASN A 298 0.71 9.26 -15.39
N GLY A 299 1.80 9.06 -16.13
CA GLY A 299 3.15 9.00 -15.57
C GLY A 299 3.45 7.74 -14.76
N TYR A 300 2.58 6.71 -14.81
CA TYR A 300 2.81 5.44 -14.16
C TYR A 300 4.14 4.81 -14.54
N GLN A 301 4.81 4.25 -13.55
CA GLN A 301 5.95 3.35 -13.72
C GLN A 301 5.78 2.11 -12.84
N HIS A 302 6.29 0.96 -13.28
CA HIS A 302 6.13 -0.31 -12.58
C HIS A 302 6.63 -0.31 -11.12
N PRO A 303 7.68 0.44 -10.74
CA PRO A 303 8.11 0.50 -9.35
C PRO A 303 7.26 1.42 -8.44
N ASP A 304 6.24 2.10 -8.97
CA ASP A 304 5.38 2.95 -8.15
C ASP A 304 4.69 2.14 -7.04
N ALA A 305 4.55 2.73 -5.85
CA ALA A 305 3.84 2.14 -4.74
C ALA A 305 3.02 3.19 -3.99
N TRP A 306 1.70 3.02 -3.95
CA TRP A 306 0.75 3.92 -3.28
C TRP A 306 0.19 3.20 -2.05
N GLU A 307 0.77 3.45 -0.87
CA GLU A 307 0.51 2.66 0.34
C GLU A 307 -0.52 3.29 1.28
N GLY A 308 -0.83 4.57 1.13
CA GLY A 308 -1.81 5.27 1.95
C GLY A 308 -2.88 5.96 1.12
N GLY A 309 -4.08 6.07 1.69
CA GLY A 309 -5.18 6.77 1.05
C GLY A 309 -6.05 7.53 2.05
N ALA A 310 -6.61 8.66 1.63
CA ALA A 310 -7.54 9.44 2.44
C ALA A 310 -8.53 10.24 1.59
N TRP A 311 -9.77 10.33 2.05
CA TRP A 311 -10.74 11.29 1.54
C TRP A 311 -10.65 12.56 2.35
N ILE A 312 -10.08 13.59 1.77
CA ILE A 312 -9.86 14.87 2.42
C ILE A 312 -11.02 15.80 2.14
N THR A 313 -11.56 16.38 3.21
CA THR A 313 -12.49 17.53 3.13
C THR A 313 -11.94 18.60 4.07
N SER A 314 -11.40 19.68 3.52
CA SER A 314 -10.83 20.74 4.34
C SER A 314 -11.90 21.53 5.09
N PRO A 315 -11.56 22.27 6.15
CA PRO A 315 -12.49 23.16 6.84
C PRO A 315 -13.13 24.23 5.94
N SER A 316 -12.48 24.58 4.83
CA SER A 316 -13.02 25.49 3.80
C SER A 316 -13.96 24.82 2.82
N GLY A 317 -14.17 23.49 2.93
CA GLY A 317 -15.03 22.72 2.05
C GLY A 317 -14.39 22.21 0.74
N LYS A 318 -13.09 22.45 0.55
CA LYS A 318 -12.36 21.86 -0.57
C LYS A 318 -12.17 20.36 -0.36
N GLN A 319 -12.14 19.59 -1.45
CA GLN A 319 -12.06 18.14 -1.38
C GLN A 319 -11.05 17.56 -2.36
N ALA A 320 -10.49 16.42 -1.97
CA ALA A 320 -9.73 15.52 -2.84
C ALA A 320 -9.75 14.09 -2.29
N VAL A 321 -9.59 13.10 -3.15
CA VAL A 321 -9.09 11.80 -2.73
C VAL A 321 -7.57 11.83 -2.92
N LEU A 322 -6.85 11.63 -1.82
CA LEU A 322 -5.40 11.64 -1.78
C LEU A 322 -4.90 10.19 -1.73
N PHE A 323 -3.88 9.90 -2.53
CA PHE A 323 -3.01 8.75 -2.30
C PHE A 323 -1.60 9.23 -2.01
N ALA A 324 -0.98 8.60 -1.01
CA ALA A 324 0.40 8.86 -0.63
C ALA A 324 1.25 7.63 -0.95
N GLY A 325 2.45 7.85 -1.40
CA GLY A 325 3.33 6.73 -1.74
C GLY A 325 4.68 7.14 -2.28
N THR A 326 5.34 6.17 -2.86
CA THR A 326 6.67 6.30 -3.45
C THR A 326 6.57 6.22 -4.97
N LYS A 327 6.94 7.31 -5.64
CA LYS A 327 6.91 7.45 -7.09
C LYS A 327 8.27 7.15 -7.70
N SER A 328 8.30 6.25 -8.65
CA SER A 328 9.47 6.01 -9.50
C SER A 328 9.60 7.12 -10.55
N ASN A 329 10.71 7.84 -10.55
CA ASN A 329 10.98 8.94 -11.48
C ASN A 329 12.28 8.77 -12.27
N GLY A 330 13.03 7.71 -12.02
CA GLY A 330 14.26 7.42 -12.72
C GLY A 330 14.08 6.40 -13.83
N GLU A 331 15.22 5.90 -14.28
CA GLU A 331 15.29 4.77 -15.20
C GLU A 331 14.89 3.50 -14.46
N LYS A 332 13.90 2.77 -14.96
CA LYS A 332 13.40 1.57 -14.32
C LYS A 332 14.12 0.32 -14.79
N TYR A 333 14.19 -0.67 -13.93
CA TYR A 333 14.76 -1.97 -14.24
C TYR A 333 14.15 -3.08 -13.36
N TRP A 334 14.29 -4.29 -13.83
CA TRP A 334 13.76 -5.46 -13.14
C TRP A 334 14.83 -6.04 -12.22
N TYR A 335 14.49 -6.26 -10.96
CA TYR A 335 15.32 -6.73 -9.86
C TYR A 335 16.61 -5.96 -9.59
N GLY A 336 16.70 -5.50 -8.37
CA GLY A 336 17.90 -4.94 -7.80
C GLY A 336 18.03 -3.43 -7.93
N TYR A 337 19.04 -2.94 -7.25
CA TYR A 337 19.45 -1.54 -7.29
C TYR A 337 20.96 -1.46 -7.44
N ILE A 338 21.47 -0.30 -7.77
CA ILE A 338 22.91 -0.06 -7.81
C ILE A 338 23.39 0.26 -6.40
N ASN A 339 24.33 -0.51 -5.85
CA ASN A 339 25.03 -0.14 -4.63
C ASN A 339 26.21 0.75 -4.96
N PRO A 340 26.21 2.04 -4.56
CA PRO A 340 27.32 2.94 -4.86
C PRO A 340 28.60 2.59 -4.10
N ASP A 341 28.54 1.80 -3.02
CA ASP A 341 29.63 1.56 -2.09
C ASP A 341 30.24 0.15 -2.21
N GLY A 342 29.82 -0.66 -3.16
CA GLY A 342 30.30 -2.04 -3.24
C GLY A 342 30.09 -2.77 -4.53
N PRO A 343 30.51 -4.02 -4.59
CA PRO A 343 30.24 -4.87 -5.74
C PRO A 343 28.73 -5.09 -5.84
N ASN A 344 28.26 -5.06 -6.97
CA ASN A 344 26.83 -5.04 -7.19
C ASN A 344 26.35 -6.19 -7.90
N LEU A 345 25.37 -6.39 -7.72
CA LEU A 345 24.22 -6.52 -7.43
C LEU A 345 23.25 -7.20 -8.24
N ALA A 346 22.22 -7.39 -8.10
CA ALA A 346 21.11 -8.17 -8.56
C ALA A 346 20.94 -8.18 -10.07
N CYS A 347 21.20 -9.28 -10.70
CA CYS A 347 20.85 -9.56 -12.08
C CYS A 347 19.65 -10.47 -12.15
N VAL A 348 18.81 -10.27 -13.14
CA VAL A 348 17.65 -11.10 -13.42
C VAL A 348 17.65 -11.50 -14.86
N ASP A 349 16.96 -12.59 -15.16
CA ASP A 349 16.79 -13.07 -16.51
C ASP A 349 16.28 -11.95 -17.42
N SER A 350 17.13 -11.50 -18.32
CA SER A 350 16.84 -10.47 -19.31
C SER A 350 15.76 -10.86 -20.31
N ASN A 351 15.37 -12.14 -20.34
CA ASN A 351 14.33 -12.61 -21.26
C ASN A 351 12.92 -12.43 -20.73
N VAL A 352 12.77 -12.02 -19.50
CA VAL A 352 11.43 -11.81 -18.91
C VAL A 352 10.78 -10.52 -19.40
N HIS A 353 11.60 -9.47 -19.58
CA HIS A 353 11.12 -8.16 -20.01
C HIS A 353 12.20 -7.42 -20.80
N ASP A 354 11.82 -6.57 -21.74
CA ASP A 354 12.73 -5.74 -22.56
C ASP A 354 13.38 -4.59 -21.76
N PHE A 355 13.66 -4.78 -20.48
CA PHE A 355 14.29 -3.78 -19.63
C PHE A 355 15.66 -4.22 -19.16
N PRO A 356 16.55 -3.26 -18.84
CA PRO A 356 17.81 -3.58 -18.17
C PRO A 356 17.52 -4.33 -16.89
N THR A 357 18.05 -5.53 -16.77
CA THR A 357 17.65 -6.45 -15.72
C THR A 357 18.48 -6.33 -14.47
N CYS A 358 19.69 -5.90 -14.56
CA CYS A 358 20.47 -5.44 -13.43
C CYS A 358 21.67 -4.63 -13.93
N ARG A 359 22.33 -3.98 -13.02
CA ARG A 359 23.48 -3.17 -13.36
C ARG A 359 24.68 -3.57 -12.56
N THR A 360 25.85 -3.51 -13.19
CA THR A 360 27.13 -3.63 -12.56
C THR A 360 27.50 -2.32 -11.85
N ALA A 361 28.51 -2.33 -10.98
CA ALA A 361 28.98 -1.18 -10.21
C ALA A 361 29.33 0.04 -11.06
N ASP A 362 29.77 -0.17 -12.28
CA ASP A 362 30.10 0.86 -13.25
C ASP A 362 28.88 1.33 -14.08
N GLY A 363 27.68 0.85 -13.75
CA GLY A 363 26.44 1.18 -14.44
C GLY A 363 26.18 0.36 -15.70
N GLY A 364 27.02 -0.62 -16.02
CA GLY A 364 26.81 -1.56 -17.12
C GLY A 364 25.65 -2.52 -16.83
N VAL A 365 25.13 -3.16 -17.88
CA VAL A 365 24.14 -4.23 -17.78
C VAL A 365 24.86 -5.56 -17.64
N CYS A 366 24.42 -6.42 -16.72
CA CYS A 366 24.92 -7.76 -16.59
C CYS A 366 24.62 -8.58 -17.84
N PRO A 367 25.61 -9.21 -18.47
CA PRO A 367 25.35 -10.09 -19.60
C PRO A 367 24.63 -11.35 -19.14
N PRO A 368 23.71 -11.91 -19.96
CA PRO A 368 22.95 -13.10 -19.61
C PRO A 368 23.83 -14.33 -19.27
N GLU A 369 24.98 -14.42 -19.90
CA GLU A 369 25.96 -15.50 -19.67
C GLU A 369 26.70 -15.40 -18.34
N ASP A 370 26.68 -14.24 -17.67
CA ASP A 370 27.35 -14.01 -16.39
C ASP A 370 26.36 -13.76 -15.23
N PHE A 371 25.18 -14.36 -15.33
CA PHE A 371 24.14 -14.24 -14.30
C PHE A 371 24.66 -14.59 -12.90
N ALA A 372 25.41 -15.69 -12.77
CA ALA A 372 25.97 -16.14 -11.51
C ALA A 372 27.06 -15.18 -10.94
N GLY A 373 27.74 -14.42 -11.80
CA GLY A 373 28.72 -13.44 -11.38
C GLY A 373 28.11 -12.13 -10.89
N CYS A 374 26.97 -11.76 -11.47
CA CYS A 374 26.23 -10.58 -11.09
C CYS A 374 25.34 -10.79 -9.86
N CYS A 375 24.79 -11.99 -9.75
CA CYS A 375 23.84 -12.35 -8.71
C CYS A 375 24.50 -13.32 -7.73
N ASN A 376 24.96 -12.81 -6.62
CA ASN A 376 25.62 -13.62 -5.60
C ASN A 376 24.67 -13.86 -4.42
N GLU A 377 24.03 -15.02 -4.38
CA GLU A 377 23.14 -15.42 -3.29
C GLU A 377 23.86 -15.50 -1.93
N GLU A 378 25.16 -15.86 -1.91
CA GLU A 378 25.94 -15.93 -0.69
C GLU A 378 26.20 -14.53 -0.10
N ALA A 379 26.24 -13.51 -0.95
CA ALA A 379 26.35 -12.12 -0.51
C ALA A 379 25.00 -11.49 -0.17
N GLY A 380 23.89 -12.23 -0.27
CA GLY A 380 22.55 -11.74 0.01
C GLY A 380 22.02 -10.71 -1.00
N THR A 381 22.68 -10.57 -2.15
CA THR A 381 22.42 -9.49 -3.09
C THR A 381 21.33 -9.78 -4.11
N CYS A 382 20.86 -11.04 -4.24
CA CYS A 382 19.85 -11.42 -5.21
C CYS A 382 18.51 -11.80 -4.60
N ALA A 383 18.52 -12.46 -3.46
CA ALA A 383 17.31 -13.07 -2.90
C ALA A 383 16.30 -12.03 -2.34
N SER A 384 16.80 -10.91 -1.85
CA SER A 384 16.01 -9.87 -1.20
C SER A 384 15.61 -8.71 -2.12
N LEU A 385 16.18 -8.63 -3.33
CA LEU A 385 16.00 -7.50 -4.25
C LEU A 385 14.94 -7.79 -5.31
N ARG A 386 13.77 -8.20 -4.91
CA ARG A 386 12.72 -8.63 -5.83
C ARG A 386 11.88 -7.49 -6.37
N GLY A 387 11.47 -7.65 -7.62
CA GLY A 387 10.52 -6.82 -8.30
C GLY A 387 11.14 -5.62 -9.01
N TRP A 388 10.29 -4.69 -9.38
CA TRP A 388 10.67 -3.51 -10.10
C TRP A 388 11.43 -2.51 -9.24
N TRP A 389 12.44 -1.86 -9.84
CA TRP A 389 13.25 -0.82 -9.22
C TRP A 389 13.40 0.38 -10.14
N SER A 390 13.93 1.48 -9.58
CA SER A 390 14.23 2.70 -10.30
C SER A 390 15.52 3.34 -9.80
N THR A 391 16.17 4.09 -10.67
CA THR A 391 17.35 4.88 -10.28
C THR A 391 17.01 6.06 -9.39
N ARG A 392 15.73 6.45 -9.34
CA ARG A 392 15.24 7.51 -8.45
C ARG A 392 13.80 7.24 -8.03
N PHE A 393 13.55 7.48 -6.75
CA PHE A 393 12.21 7.51 -6.16
C PHE A 393 11.98 8.84 -5.46
N ASP A 394 10.74 9.31 -5.47
CA ASP A 394 10.29 10.48 -4.71
C ASP A 394 9.04 10.11 -3.92
N ALA A 395 8.91 10.64 -2.70
CA ALA A 395 7.68 10.51 -1.91
C ALA A 395 6.67 11.57 -2.35
N GLN A 396 5.45 11.16 -2.65
CA GLN A 396 4.46 12.06 -3.22
C GLN A 396 3.06 11.84 -2.68
N PHE A 397 2.30 12.93 -2.61
CA PHE A 397 0.84 12.89 -2.59
C PHE A 397 0.33 13.15 -4.01
N ILE A 398 -0.62 12.33 -4.45
CA ILE A 398 -1.38 12.55 -5.69
C ILE A 398 -2.84 12.77 -5.35
N LEU A 399 -3.47 13.73 -6.02
CA LEU A 399 -4.84 14.16 -5.73
C LEU A 399 -5.78 13.85 -6.89
N PHE A 400 -6.90 13.18 -6.57
CA PHE A 400 -7.98 12.87 -7.49
C PHE A 400 -9.23 13.69 -7.18
N ASP A 401 -9.97 14.07 -8.22
CA ASP A 401 -11.21 14.83 -8.08
C ASP A 401 -12.38 13.90 -7.72
N PRO A 402 -13.04 14.08 -6.55
CA PRO A 402 -14.22 13.33 -6.20
C PRO A 402 -15.38 13.40 -7.21
N ASN A 403 -15.43 14.46 -8.02
CA ASN A 403 -16.46 14.57 -9.05
C ASN A 403 -16.22 13.59 -10.21
N GLN A 404 -14.96 13.30 -10.57
CA GLN A 404 -14.67 12.27 -11.56
C GLN A 404 -15.02 10.88 -11.02
N LEU A 405 -14.77 10.62 -9.75
CA LEU A 405 -15.18 9.36 -9.10
C LEU A 405 -16.71 9.23 -9.05
N ALA A 406 -17.44 10.32 -8.84
CA ALA A 406 -18.90 10.33 -8.93
C ALA A 406 -19.38 9.99 -10.35
N GLN A 407 -18.71 10.51 -11.38
CA GLN A 407 -19.03 10.17 -12.77
C GLN A 407 -18.77 8.68 -13.07
N VAL A 408 -17.74 8.08 -12.47
CA VAL A 408 -17.51 6.63 -12.56
C VAL A 408 -18.67 5.87 -11.89
N ALA A 409 -19.04 6.24 -10.68
CA ALA A 409 -20.14 5.61 -9.93
C ALA A 409 -21.48 5.70 -10.67
N LEU A 410 -21.68 6.76 -11.47
CA LEU A 410 -22.86 6.95 -12.33
C LEU A 410 -22.75 6.27 -13.70
N GLY A 411 -21.64 5.58 -14.00
CA GLY A 411 -21.41 4.95 -15.30
C GLY A 411 -21.17 5.94 -16.46
N GLN A 412 -20.79 7.18 -16.15
CA GLN A 412 -20.48 8.23 -17.13
C GLN A 412 -19.00 8.23 -17.53
N LEU A 413 -18.13 7.70 -16.68
CA LEU A 413 -16.73 7.43 -16.93
C LEU A 413 -16.41 5.97 -16.61
N GLU A 414 -15.43 5.42 -17.33
CA GLU A 414 -14.81 4.15 -16.99
C GLU A 414 -13.88 4.30 -15.78
N PRO A 415 -13.72 3.27 -14.92
CA PRO A 415 -12.92 3.39 -13.69
C PRO A 415 -11.43 3.72 -13.89
N TRP A 416 -10.89 3.56 -15.09
CA TRP A 416 -9.51 3.91 -15.44
C TRP A 416 -9.34 5.34 -15.96
N GLN A 417 -10.42 6.07 -16.26
CA GLN A 417 -10.37 7.40 -16.84
C GLN A 417 -10.02 8.53 -15.85
N PRO A 418 -10.44 8.50 -14.56
CA PRO A 418 -9.96 9.49 -13.62
C PRO A 418 -8.43 9.47 -13.53
N GLN A 419 -7.82 10.66 -13.49
CA GLN A 419 -6.38 10.84 -13.43
C GLN A 419 -6.05 11.81 -12.29
N PRO A 420 -4.87 11.71 -11.66
CA PRO A 420 -4.46 12.70 -10.67
C PRO A 420 -4.36 14.07 -11.33
N TYR A 421 -4.98 15.06 -10.71
CA TYR A 421 -4.96 16.44 -11.22
C TYR A 421 -3.86 17.30 -10.60
N ALA A 422 -3.32 16.88 -9.47
CA ALA A 422 -2.22 17.55 -8.79
C ALA A 422 -1.35 16.53 -8.06
N LEU A 423 -0.11 16.92 -7.85
CA LEU A 423 0.86 16.18 -7.04
C LEU A 423 1.60 17.14 -6.12
N LEU A 424 2.04 16.64 -4.97
CA LEU A 424 2.89 17.31 -4.01
C LEU A 424 4.04 16.38 -3.64
N ASP A 425 5.26 16.81 -3.96
CA ASP A 425 6.48 16.16 -3.50
C ASP A 425 6.72 16.50 -2.04
N ILE A 426 7.07 15.48 -1.23
CA ILE A 426 7.25 15.62 0.22
C ILE A 426 8.63 15.17 0.71
N ASP A 427 9.54 14.80 -0.17
CA ASP A 427 10.89 14.34 0.19
C ASP A 427 11.65 15.35 1.07
N ASP A 428 11.43 16.64 0.83
CA ASP A 428 12.10 17.71 1.57
C ASP A 428 11.84 17.67 3.08
N VAL A 429 10.82 16.98 3.56
CA VAL A 429 10.49 16.88 4.99
C VAL A 429 10.82 15.51 5.58
N LEU A 430 11.09 14.50 4.76
CA LEU A 430 11.39 13.14 5.21
C LEU A 430 12.83 13.03 5.74
N TYR A 431 13.04 12.13 6.67
CA TYR A 431 14.37 11.83 7.24
C TYR A 431 15.19 10.94 6.31
N LEU A 432 14.54 9.98 5.65
CA LEU A 432 15.15 9.01 4.73
C LEU A 432 16.35 8.28 5.35
N ALA A 433 16.32 8.12 6.69
CA ALA A 433 17.39 7.43 7.40
C ALA A 433 17.47 5.96 6.91
N PRO A 434 18.64 5.46 6.52
CA PRO A 434 18.77 4.07 6.18
C PRO A 434 18.66 3.22 7.46
N PRO A 435 17.83 2.15 7.46
CA PRO A 435 17.84 1.20 8.55
C PRO A 435 19.19 0.49 8.64
N GLU A 436 19.62 0.18 9.84
CA GLU A 436 20.96 -0.35 10.08
C GLU A 436 21.21 -1.72 9.42
N TRP A 437 20.18 -2.48 9.11
CA TRP A 437 20.35 -3.89 8.73
C TRP A 437 19.68 -4.31 7.41
N ASP A 438 18.79 -3.53 6.82
CA ASP A 438 18.07 -3.94 5.61
C ASP A 438 18.13 -2.94 4.46
N LEU A 439 19.30 -2.41 4.24
CA LEU A 439 19.58 -1.49 3.14
C LEU A 439 19.31 -2.12 1.77
N VAL A 440 19.49 -3.43 1.69
CA VAL A 440 19.38 -4.20 0.45
C VAL A 440 17.96 -4.18 -0.09
N GLU A 441 16.94 -4.26 0.77
CA GLU A 441 15.55 -4.23 0.33
C GLU A 441 15.02 -2.82 0.09
N LEU A 442 15.60 -1.83 0.73
CA LEU A 442 15.11 -0.46 0.64
C LEU A 442 15.81 0.38 -0.41
N GLY A 443 17.05 0.02 -0.77
CA GLY A 443 17.89 0.83 -1.64
C GLY A 443 18.56 2.00 -0.91
N TRP A 444 19.44 2.71 -1.63
CA TRP A 444 20.28 3.76 -1.12
C TRP A 444 19.99 5.10 -1.79
N GLY A 445 20.09 6.18 -1.04
CA GLY A 445 20.00 7.53 -1.56
C GLY A 445 18.75 7.72 -2.44
N ASP A 446 18.93 8.17 -3.66
CA ASP A 446 17.85 8.41 -4.61
C ASP A 446 17.09 7.13 -5.00
N GLN A 447 17.71 5.96 -4.89
CA GLN A 447 17.12 4.68 -5.22
C GLN A 447 16.32 4.07 -4.06
N ARG A 448 16.21 4.75 -2.92
CA ARG A 448 15.43 4.26 -1.78
C ARG A 448 13.94 4.25 -2.11
N ARG A 449 13.35 3.08 -2.08
CA ARG A 449 11.90 2.85 -2.18
C ARG A 449 11.26 2.68 -0.81
N ASN A 450 9.96 2.47 -0.76
CA ASN A 450 9.18 2.27 0.47
C ASN A 450 9.37 3.43 1.46
N ARG A 451 9.18 4.65 0.98
CA ARG A 451 9.37 5.87 1.78
C ARG A 451 8.17 6.15 2.66
N ILE A 452 6.97 5.93 2.14
CA ILE A 452 5.70 6.28 2.78
C ILE A 452 4.91 5.01 3.06
N GLY A 453 4.32 4.94 4.25
CA GLY A 453 3.30 3.98 4.62
C GLY A 453 1.90 4.56 4.48
N ASP A 454 1.01 4.21 5.42
CA ASP A 454 -0.37 4.68 5.40
C ASP A 454 -0.50 6.14 5.81
N VAL A 455 -1.69 6.70 5.51
CA VAL A 455 -2.09 8.05 5.91
C VAL A 455 -3.44 8.01 6.60
N SER A 456 -3.65 8.95 7.53
CA SER A 456 -4.95 9.13 8.17
C SER A 456 -5.31 10.60 8.30
N TYR A 457 -6.61 10.90 8.20
CA TYR A 457 -7.09 12.26 8.16
C TYR A 457 -8.10 12.57 9.28
N ASP A 458 -7.72 13.50 10.16
CA ASP A 458 -8.63 14.14 11.13
C ASP A 458 -9.44 15.23 10.41
N ARG A 459 -10.64 14.88 10.02
CA ARG A 459 -11.53 15.79 9.28
C ARG A 459 -11.98 16.99 10.12
N ALA A 460 -12.10 16.82 11.43
CA ALA A 460 -12.58 17.88 12.32
C ALA A 460 -11.56 19.03 12.46
N ASN A 461 -10.29 18.70 12.52
CA ASN A 461 -9.21 19.65 12.72
C ASN A 461 -8.40 19.94 11.44
N GLY A 462 -8.69 19.24 10.34
CA GLY A 462 -7.97 19.38 9.07
C GLY A 462 -6.51 18.93 9.17
N LEU A 463 -6.25 17.83 9.90
CA LEU A 463 -4.90 17.30 10.09
C LEU A 463 -4.72 16.00 9.32
N LEU A 464 -3.66 15.94 8.54
CA LEU A 464 -3.23 14.75 7.81
C LEU A 464 -1.99 14.18 8.50
N TYR A 465 -2.08 12.94 8.93
CA TYR A 465 -0.98 12.14 9.49
C TYR A 465 -0.45 11.20 8.43
N VAL A 466 0.88 11.11 8.31
CA VAL A 466 1.55 10.33 7.26
C VAL A 466 2.72 9.57 7.88
N LEU A 467 2.81 8.28 7.62
CA LEU A 467 3.91 7.45 8.08
C LEU A 467 5.08 7.52 7.11
N GLU A 468 6.25 7.95 7.60
CA GLU A 468 7.53 7.69 6.93
C GLU A 468 8.10 6.38 7.45
N LEU A 469 8.28 5.41 6.58
CA LEU A 469 8.76 4.09 6.95
C LEU A 469 10.26 4.10 7.26
N TYR A 470 10.68 3.36 8.29
CA TYR A 470 12.09 3.18 8.67
C TYR A 470 12.83 4.49 8.96
N ALA A 471 12.16 5.52 9.42
CA ALA A 471 12.76 6.82 9.68
C ALA A 471 13.48 6.89 11.02
N ASP A 472 13.11 6.05 11.99
CA ASP A 472 13.70 5.97 13.34
C ASP A 472 14.22 4.54 13.59
N GLY A 473 15.31 4.18 12.95
CA GLY A 473 15.78 2.80 12.89
C GLY A 473 14.81 1.95 12.09
N GLY A 474 14.32 0.83 12.66
CA GLY A 474 13.25 0.04 12.05
C GLY A 474 11.85 0.66 12.18
N LYS A 475 11.67 1.67 13.05
CA LYS A 475 10.35 2.26 13.31
C LYS A 475 10.02 3.38 12.34
N PRO A 476 8.73 3.55 11.99
CA PRO A 476 8.27 4.73 11.27
C PRO A 476 8.27 5.98 12.15
N VAL A 477 8.21 7.13 11.49
CA VAL A 477 7.92 8.46 12.08
C VAL A 477 6.60 8.96 11.52
N VAL A 478 5.81 9.65 12.33
CA VAL A 478 4.56 10.25 11.91
C VAL A 478 4.80 11.72 11.58
N HIS A 479 4.58 12.09 10.33
CA HIS A 479 4.56 13.46 9.85
C HIS A 479 3.15 14.04 9.89
N VAL A 480 3.01 15.34 10.13
CA VAL A 480 1.72 16.03 10.26
C VAL A 480 1.64 17.22 9.33
N TRP A 481 0.56 17.29 8.56
CA TRP A 481 0.19 18.45 7.75
C TRP A 481 -1.16 19.02 8.20
N ARG A 482 -1.30 20.32 8.07
CA ARG A 482 -2.60 20.98 8.12
C ARG A 482 -3.11 21.23 6.72
N VAL A 483 -4.36 20.85 6.48
CA VAL A 483 -5.08 21.08 5.23
C VAL A 483 -6.10 22.21 5.43
N ARG A 484 -6.13 23.19 4.53
CA ARG A 484 -6.95 24.40 4.63
C ARG A 484 -7.93 24.60 3.49
#